data_e90277c218c894725d0c74fa57def7e1
#
_entry.id   e90277c218c894725d0c74fa57def7e1
#
_cell.length_a   1.000
_cell.length_b   1.000
_cell.length_c   1.000
_cell.angle_alpha   90.00
_cell.angle_beta   90.00
_cell.angle_gamma   90.00
#
_symmetry.space_group_name_H-M   'P 1'
#
loop_
_entity.id
_entity.type
_entity.pdbx_description
1 polymer ?
#
loop_
_entity_poly.entity_id
_entity_poly.type
_entity_poly.pdbx_seq_one_letter_code
_entity_poly.pdbx_strand_id
1 'polypeptide(L)'
;SYEFEQFYVYKRLDTNINTFEIVDYYNSHLDDFVLNDYVVKCLYIKIPKNAKSLKELKRNYFLKNEKMVDKVMSLAQKEAFTFYYNPEEWIYFEELVKKIPALEKYSKIDFIKKKKKVILEIKDEIYLVNIYDFLIKDGTSPLSFEKEKIKSILLNKRANNLRKELRKNLYEDGIKNNLIEKL
;
A
#
# COMPACT_ATOMS: atom_id res chain seq x y z
N SER A 1 20.32 -31.02 6.93
CA SER A 1 18.91 -31.20 6.54
C SER A 1 18.22 -29.85 6.39
N TYR A 2 17.15 -29.81 5.65
CA TYR A 2 16.32 -28.58 5.44
C TYR A 2 15.84 -27.99 6.78
N GLU A 3 15.40 -28.83 7.69
CA GLU A 3 14.92 -28.40 9.03
C GLU A 3 16.02 -27.70 9.84
N PHE A 4 17.25 -28.21 9.79
CA PHE A 4 18.39 -27.57 10.46
C PHE A 4 18.70 -26.19 9.87
N GLU A 5 18.66 -26.06 8.54
CA GLU A 5 18.86 -24.78 7.85
C GLU A 5 17.78 -23.75 8.26
N GLN A 6 16.50 -24.15 8.33
CA GLN A 6 15.41 -23.30 8.77
C GLN A 6 15.57 -22.85 10.22
N PHE A 7 15.95 -23.79 11.12
CA PHE A 7 16.20 -23.48 12.52
C PHE A 7 17.38 -22.51 12.68
N TYR A 8 18.46 -22.71 11.93
CA TYR A 8 19.64 -21.85 11.94
C TYR A 8 19.26 -20.40 11.55
N VAL A 9 18.51 -20.24 10.45
CA VAL A 9 18.03 -18.94 9.98
C VAL A 9 17.11 -18.31 11.02
N TYR A 10 16.13 -19.05 11.52
CA TYR A 10 15.17 -18.53 12.51
C TYR A 10 15.87 -17.99 13.78
N LYS A 11 16.90 -18.66 14.25
CA LYS A 11 17.64 -18.24 15.46
C LYS A 11 18.54 -17.01 15.26
N ARG A 12 18.97 -16.74 14.02
CA ARG A 12 19.97 -15.70 13.72
C ARG A 12 19.45 -14.56 12.87
N LEU A 13 18.26 -14.71 12.29
CA LEU A 13 17.69 -13.67 11.44
C LEU A 13 17.34 -12.42 12.26
N ASP A 14 18.04 -11.33 11.98
CA ASP A 14 17.60 -10.02 12.44
C ASP A 14 16.43 -9.55 11.58
N THR A 15 15.24 -9.48 12.19
CA THR A 15 14.00 -9.07 11.54
C THR A 15 13.76 -7.56 11.60
N ASN A 16 14.61 -6.81 12.29
CA ASN A 16 14.48 -5.36 12.40
C ASN A 16 15.04 -4.68 11.14
N ILE A 17 14.17 -4.22 10.26
CA ILE A 17 14.50 -3.42 9.08
C ILE A 17 14.20 -1.95 9.40
N ASN A 18 15.23 -1.12 9.40
CA ASN A 18 15.09 0.30 9.69
C ASN A 18 14.70 1.11 8.43
N THR A 19 14.28 2.35 8.65
CA THR A 19 13.82 3.24 7.57
C THR A 19 14.93 3.56 6.57
N PHE A 20 16.18 3.69 7.02
CA PHE A 20 17.31 3.98 6.14
C PHE A 20 17.54 2.84 5.13
N GLU A 21 17.49 1.58 5.58
CA GLU A 21 17.64 0.41 4.69
C GLU A 21 16.55 0.38 3.62
N ILE A 22 15.31 0.74 4.00
CA ILE A 22 14.17 0.77 3.07
C ILE A 22 14.37 1.86 2.02
N VAL A 23 14.75 3.07 2.44
CA VAL A 23 14.98 4.22 1.55
C VAL A 23 16.15 3.96 0.62
N ASP A 24 17.26 3.42 1.15
CA ASP A 24 18.45 3.08 0.38
C ASP A 24 18.16 2.02 -0.69
N TYR A 25 17.45 0.96 -0.31
CA TYR A 25 17.03 -0.07 -1.26
C TYR A 25 16.13 0.51 -2.35
N TYR A 26 15.11 1.29 -1.97
CA TYR A 26 14.19 1.91 -2.91
C TYR A 26 14.93 2.80 -3.91
N ASN A 27 15.80 3.69 -3.44
CA ASN A 27 16.55 4.61 -4.30
C ASN A 27 17.53 3.89 -5.25
N SER A 28 18.08 2.76 -4.81
CA SER A 28 19.01 1.95 -5.62
C SER A 28 18.32 1.07 -6.66
N HIS A 29 16.98 0.91 -6.58
CA HIS A 29 16.19 -0.01 -7.41
C HIS A 29 14.91 0.64 -7.96
N LEU A 30 14.95 1.95 -8.25
CA LEU A 30 13.77 2.70 -8.72
C LEU A 30 13.11 2.07 -9.95
N ASP A 31 13.91 1.50 -10.86
CA ASP A 31 13.42 0.86 -12.08
C ASP A 31 12.61 -0.42 -11.80
N ASP A 32 12.76 -1.03 -10.63
CA ASP A 32 12.00 -2.20 -10.22
C ASP A 32 10.61 -1.86 -9.64
N PHE A 33 10.39 -0.57 -9.35
CA PHE A 33 9.16 -0.08 -8.72
C PHE A 33 8.30 0.70 -9.72
N VAL A 34 7.73 -0.03 -10.67
CA VAL A 34 6.85 0.52 -11.70
C VAL A 34 5.40 0.19 -11.38
N LEU A 35 4.53 1.19 -11.48
CA LEU A 35 3.09 1.01 -11.26
C LEU A 35 2.46 0.21 -12.40
N ASN A 36 1.79 -0.88 -12.06
CA ASN A 36 1.05 -1.70 -13.02
C ASN A 36 -0.30 -1.10 -13.42
N ASP A 37 -0.85 -0.20 -12.59
CA ASP A 37 -2.12 0.47 -12.82
C ASP A 37 -2.13 1.83 -12.11
N TYR A 38 -3.22 2.57 -12.27
CA TYR A 38 -3.44 3.85 -11.61
C TYR A 38 -3.62 3.67 -10.11
N VAL A 39 -2.93 4.48 -9.31
CA VAL A 39 -3.13 4.58 -7.88
C VAL A 39 -3.64 5.97 -7.52
N VAL A 40 -4.43 6.05 -6.49
CA VAL A 40 -5.10 7.28 -6.07
C VAL A 40 -5.00 7.48 -4.56
N LYS A 41 -5.00 8.74 -4.15
CA LYS A 41 -5.37 9.15 -2.79
C LYS A 41 -6.76 9.72 -2.85
N CYS A 42 -7.66 9.22 -2.02
CA CYS A 42 -9.08 9.59 -2.12
C CYS A 42 -9.77 9.70 -0.75
N LEU A 43 -10.86 10.43 -0.77
CA LEU A 43 -11.93 10.34 0.20
C LEU A 43 -13.11 9.63 -0.45
N TYR A 44 -13.71 8.67 0.23
CA TYR A 44 -15.09 8.28 -0.06
C TYR A 44 -15.92 8.20 1.21
N ILE A 45 -17.21 8.54 1.09
CA ILE A 45 -18.20 8.47 2.16
C ILE A 45 -19.45 7.84 1.60
N LYS A 46 -19.94 6.79 2.25
CA LYS A 46 -21.24 6.17 2.01
C LYS A 46 -22.18 6.55 3.15
N ILE A 47 -23.25 7.27 2.89
CA ILE A 47 -24.13 7.86 3.90
C ILE A 47 -25.61 7.69 3.51
N PRO A 48 -26.52 7.55 4.48
CA PRO A 48 -27.96 7.57 4.20
C PRO A 48 -28.40 8.87 3.52
N LYS A 49 -29.33 8.76 2.56
CA LYS A 49 -29.91 9.93 1.85
C LYS A 49 -30.59 10.93 2.80
N ASN A 50 -31.12 10.46 3.92
CA ASN A 50 -31.81 11.27 4.92
C ASN A 50 -30.89 11.75 6.07
N ALA A 51 -29.59 11.53 5.97
CA ALA A 51 -28.65 12.00 7.01
C ALA A 51 -28.66 13.50 7.16
N LYS A 52 -28.68 13.98 8.41
CA LYS A 52 -28.74 15.43 8.74
C LYS A 52 -27.49 16.17 8.24
N SER A 53 -26.34 15.53 8.29
CA SER A 53 -25.07 16.11 7.85
C SER A 53 -24.84 16.08 6.34
N LEU A 54 -25.70 15.42 5.56
CA LEU A 54 -25.49 15.21 4.12
C LEU A 54 -25.27 16.52 3.36
N LYS A 55 -26.07 17.56 3.64
CA LYS A 55 -25.93 18.88 2.97
C LYS A 55 -24.57 19.50 3.24
N GLU A 56 -24.08 19.37 4.44
CA GLU A 56 -22.79 19.92 4.87
C GLU A 56 -21.62 19.11 4.30
N LEU A 57 -21.71 17.79 4.29
CA LEU A 57 -20.74 16.90 3.66
C LEU A 57 -20.63 17.18 2.15
N LYS A 58 -21.76 17.35 1.44
CA LYS A 58 -21.77 17.71 0.01
C LYS A 58 -21.04 19.03 -0.29
N ARG A 59 -21.03 19.98 0.65
CA ARG A 59 -20.30 21.25 0.49
C ARG A 59 -18.81 21.14 0.78
N ASN A 60 -18.41 20.22 1.68
CA ASN A 60 -17.06 20.19 2.25
C ASN A 60 -16.20 19.00 1.82
N TYR A 61 -16.75 17.97 1.15
CA TYR A 61 -15.99 16.78 0.78
C TYR A 61 -14.83 17.03 -0.21
N PHE A 62 -14.65 18.25 -0.66
CA PHE A 62 -13.53 18.71 -1.48
C PHE A 62 -12.21 18.81 -0.72
N LEU A 63 -12.22 18.83 0.61
CA LEU A 63 -11.05 18.84 1.48
C LEU A 63 -10.03 19.93 1.17
N LYS A 64 -10.48 21.19 1.08
CA LYS A 64 -9.60 22.31 0.69
C LYS A 64 -8.54 22.69 1.73
N ASN A 65 -8.75 22.35 2.99
CA ASN A 65 -7.85 22.65 4.11
C ASN A 65 -8.11 21.69 5.28
N GLU A 66 -7.19 21.66 6.24
CA GLU A 66 -7.26 20.77 7.43
C GLU A 66 -8.56 20.91 8.22
N LYS A 67 -9.06 22.15 8.41
CA LYS A 67 -10.32 22.36 9.12
C LYS A 67 -11.51 21.70 8.42
N MET A 68 -11.50 21.66 7.09
CA MET A 68 -12.51 20.92 6.32
C MET A 68 -12.35 19.43 6.48
N VAL A 69 -11.12 18.91 6.52
CA VAL A 69 -10.85 17.50 6.76
C VAL A 69 -11.43 17.08 8.10
N ASP A 70 -11.06 17.76 9.19
CA ASP A 70 -11.55 17.47 10.54
C ASP A 70 -13.08 17.49 10.62
N LYS A 71 -13.68 18.49 9.99
CA LYS A 71 -15.13 18.62 9.94
C LYS A 71 -15.80 17.48 9.18
N VAL A 72 -15.29 17.16 7.99
CA VAL A 72 -15.83 16.05 7.17
C VAL A 72 -15.67 14.72 7.88
N MET A 73 -14.52 14.46 8.49
CA MET A 73 -14.28 13.23 9.24
C MET A 73 -15.22 13.13 10.46
N SER A 74 -15.37 14.19 11.23
CA SER A 74 -16.30 14.22 12.38
C SER A 74 -17.76 13.97 11.98
N LEU A 75 -18.21 14.52 10.86
CA LEU A 75 -19.57 14.31 10.35
C LEU A 75 -19.74 12.88 9.81
N ALA A 76 -18.78 12.39 9.05
CA ALA A 76 -18.80 11.03 8.52
C ALA A 76 -18.80 9.98 9.64
N GLN A 77 -18.01 10.18 10.68
CA GLN A 77 -17.96 9.26 11.83
C GLN A 77 -19.30 9.15 12.56
N LYS A 78 -20.12 10.21 12.55
CA LYS A 78 -21.42 10.22 13.24
C LYS A 78 -22.53 9.53 12.45
N GLU A 79 -22.56 9.69 11.13
CA GLU A 79 -23.73 9.33 10.33
C GLU A 79 -23.45 8.46 9.11
N ALA A 80 -22.18 8.27 8.69
CA ALA A 80 -21.85 7.47 7.54
C ALA A 80 -21.93 5.96 7.87
N PHE A 81 -22.38 5.16 6.91
CA PHE A 81 -22.28 3.69 6.97
C PHE A 81 -20.83 3.23 6.89
N THR A 82 -20.07 3.87 6.02
CA THR A 82 -18.63 3.67 5.88
C THR A 82 -18.00 4.90 5.25
N PHE A 83 -16.75 5.15 5.58
CA PHE A 83 -15.94 6.18 4.95
C PHE A 83 -14.47 5.77 4.96
N TYR A 84 -13.70 6.37 4.08
CA TYR A 84 -12.26 6.21 4.00
C TYR A 84 -11.61 7.54 3.67
N TYR A 85 -10.58 7.87 4.41
CA TYR A 85 -9.65 8.95 4.15
C TYR A 85 -8.32 8.66 4.83
N ASN A 86 -7.27 8.54 4.04
CA ASN A 86 -5.91 8.45 4.55
C ASN A 86 -4.99 9.25 3.61
N PRO A 87 -4.44 10.41 4.04
CA PRO A 87 -3.62 11.27 3.21
C PRO A 87 -2.25 10.65 2.87
N GLU A 88 -1.79 9.68 3.67
CA GLU A 88 -0.48 9.06 3.49
C GLU A 88 -0.54 7.79 2.63
N GLU A 89 -1.72 7.22 2.41
CA GLU A 89 -1.88 5.94 1.75
C GLU A 89 -2.33 6.08 0.29
N TRP A 90 -1.64 5.37 -0.58
CA TRP A 90 -2.05 5.14 -1.96
C TRP A 90 -2.84 3.84 -2.04
N ILE A 91 -3.92 3.84 -2.83
CA ILE A 91 -4.67 2.63 -3.16
C ILE A 91 -4.81 2.51 -4.67
N TYR A 92 -4.93 1.28 -5.19
CA TYR A 92 -5.30 1.09 -6.58
C TYR A 92 -6.70 1.62 -6.85
N PHE A 93 -6.90 2.28 -7.98
CA PHE A 93 -8.23 2.76 -8.37
C PHE A 93 -9.26 1.63 -8.43
N GLU A 94 -8.85 0.43 -8.82
CA GLU A 94 -9.71 -0.76 -8.83
C GLU A 94 -10.23 -1.14 -7.43
N GLU A 95 -9.49 -0.86 -6.38
CA GLU A 95 -9.96 -1.08 -5.00
C GLU A 95 -11.09 -0.13 -4.64
N LEU A 96 -10.99 1.13 -5.11
CA LEU A 96 -12.08 2.09 -4.97
C LEU A 96 -13.32 1.66 -5.75
N VAL A 97 -13.14 1.15 -6.97
CA VAL A 97 -14.23 0.62 -7.81
C VAL A 97 -14.90 -0.58 -7.14
N LYS A 98 -14.15 -1.50 -6.54
CA LYS A 98 -14.72 -2.63 -5.77
C LYS A 98 -15.59 -2.17 -4.61
N LYS A 99 -15.22 -1.05 -3.96
CA LYS A 99 -16.03 -0.44 -2.89
C LYS A 99 -17.26 0.29 -3.41
N ILE A 100 -17.15 0.87 -4.61
CA ILE A 100 -18.21 1.68 -5.25
C ILE A 100 -18.35 1.25 -6.71
N PRO A 101 -19.02 0.10 -6.99
CA PRO A 101 -19.15 -0.44 -8.36
C PRO A 101 -19.77 0.53 -9.38
N ALA A 102 -20.60 1.46 -8.92
CA ALA A 102 -21.17 2.50 -9.78
C ALA A 102 -20.13 3.43 -10.44
N LEU A 103 -18.87 3.38 -10.03
CA LEU A 103 -17.76 4.08 -10.69
C LEU A 103 -17.35 3.43 -12.02
N GLU A 104 -17.67 2.16 -12.27
CA GLU A 104 -17.38 1.44 -13.53
C GLU A 104 -17.96 2.13 -14.76
N LYS A 105 -19.06 2.87 -14.60
CA LYS A 105 -19.67 3.65 -15.69
C LYS A 105 -18.81 4.78 -16.23
N TYR A 106 -17.77 5.18 -15.49
CA TYR A 106 -16.84 6.21 -15.93
C TYR A 106 -15.60 5.60 -16.54
N SER A 107 -15.08 6.22 -17.62
CA SER A 107 -13.73 5.92 -18.07
C SER A 107 -12.74 6.18 -16.94
N LYS A 108 -11.92 5.18 -16.57
CA LYS A 108 -10.91 5.28 -15.52
C LYS A 108 -10.04 6.53 -15.68
N ILE A 109 -9.47 6.73 -16.86
CA ILE A 109 -8.57 7.85 -17.17
C ILE A 109 -9.29 9.19 -17.04
N ASP A 110 -10.48 9.32 -17.63
CA ASP A 110 -11.24 10.56 -17.58
C ASP A 110 -11.72 10.88 -16.16
N PHE A 111 -12.10 9.87 -15.39
CA PHE A 111 -12.50 10.06 -14.01
C PHE A 111 -11.32 10.55 -13.16
N ILE A 112 -10.18 9.86 -13.23
CA ILE A 112 -9.00 10.18 -12.41
C ILE A 112 -8.39 11.53 -12.80
N LYS A 113 -8.23 11.80 -14.10
CA LYS A 113 -7.53 13.00 -14.58
C LYS A 113 -8.40 14.25 -14.62
N LYS A 114 -9.66 14.10 -15.02
CA LYS A 114 -10.53 15.26 -15.30
C LYS A 114 -11.62 15.46 -14.25
N LYS A 115 -12.39 14.42 -13.97
CA LYS A 115 -13.59 14.54 -13.12
C LYS A 115 -13.23 14.59 -11.63
N LYS A 116 -12.45 13.66 -11.14
CA LYS A 116 -11.92 13.52 -9.77
C LYS A 116 -12.96 13.45 -8.66
N LYS A 117 -14.15 14.02 -8.85
CA LYS A 117 -15.18 14.19 -7.82
C LYS A 117 -16.54 13.77 -8.36
N VAL A 118 -17.27 13.03 -7.55
CA VAL A 118 -18.63 12.62 -7.90
C VAL A 118 -19.49 12.44 -6.65
N ILE A 119 -20.76 12.72 -6.81
CA ILE A 119 -21.82 12.35 -5.88
C ILE A 119 -22.71 11.37 -6.61
N LEU A 120 -22.83 10.16 -6.07
CA LEU A 120 -23.68 9.12 -6.63
C LEU A 120 -24.84 8.85 -5.68
N GLU A 121 -26.03 8.80 -6.22
CA GLU A 121 -27.24 8.37 -5.51
C GLU A 121 -27.61 6.96 -5.98
N ILE A 122 -27.64 6.01 -5.06
CA ILE A 122 -27.95 4.61 -5.33
C ILE A 122 -28.96 4.17 -4.29
N LYS A 123 -30.23 4.04 -4.70
CA LYS A 123 -31.36 3.76 -3.80
C LYS A 123 -31.43 4.83 -2.70
N ASP A 124 -31.34 4.42 -1.44
CA ASP A 124 -31.42 5.32 -0.27
C ASP A 124 -30.05 5.73 0.27
N GLU A 125 -29.01 5.53 -0.53
CA GLU A 125 -27.62 5.80 -0.16
C GLU A 125 -26.99 6.85 -1.07
N ILE A 126 -26.15 7.69 -0.49
CA ILE A 126 -25.33 8.68 -1.19
C ILE A 126 -23.87 8.31 -1.03
N TYR A 127 -23.14 8.29 -2.13
CA TYR A 127 -21.69 8.14 -2.16
C TYR A 127 -21.06 9.46 -2.56
N LEU A 128 -20.19 9.99 -1.69
CA LEU A 128 -19.36 11.15 -1.96
C LEU A 128 -17.95 10.63 -2.25
N VAL A 129 -17.41 10.93 -3.42
CA VAL A 129 -16.06 10.50 -3.82
C VAL A 129 -15.25 11.70 -4.26
N ASN A 130 -14.04 11.83 -3.73
CA ASN A 130 -13.07 12.83 -4.11
C ASN A 130 -11.70 12.19 -4.26
N ILE A 131 -11.14 12.20 -5.48
CA ILE A 131 -9.74 11.86 -5.74
C ILE A 131 -8.95 13.16 -5.68
N TYR A 132 -8.08 13.30 -4.69
CA TYR A 132 -7.30 14.52 -4.52
C TYR A 132 -5.86 14.40 -5.01
N ASP A 133 -5.36 13.16 -5.21
CA ASP A 133 -4.06 12.91 -5.82
C ASP A 133 -4.07 11.59 -6.60
N PHE A 134 -3.22 11.45 -7.62
CA PHE A 134 -3.13 10.25 -8.42
C PHE A 134 -1.76 10.09 -9.07
N LEU A 135 -1.38 8.84 -9.31
CA LEU A 135 -0.24 8.47 -10.15
C LEU A 135 -0.70 7.55 -11.28
N ILE A 136 -0.09 7.71 -12.42
CA ILE A 136 -0.45 6.97 -13.64
C ILE A 136 0.27 5.64 -13.72
N LYS A 137 -0.33 4.70 -14.45
CA LYS A 137 0.32 3.44 -14.86
C LYS A 137 1.67 3.74 -15.54
N ASP A 138 2.61 2.82 -15.36
CA ASP A 138 3.99 2.88 -15.88
C ASP A 138 4.87 4.01 -15.28
N GLY A 139 4.34 4.75 -14.32
CA GLY A 139 5.12 5.67 -13.48
C GLY A 139 5.82 4.96 -12.33
N THR A 140 6.74 5.66 -11.65
CA THR A 140 7.42 5.14 -10.45
C THR A 140 6.43 5.01 -9.30
N SER A 141 6.37 3.82 -8.71
CA SER A 141 5.56 3.56 -7.52
C SER A 141 6.16 4.28 -6.31
N PRO A 142 5.37 5.01 -5.50
CA PRO A 142 5.91 5.75 -4.36
C PRO A 142 6.42 4.81 -3.25
N LEU A 143 7.45 5.25 -2.53
CA LEU A 143 8.04 4.48 -1.43
C LEU A 143 7.01 4.00 -0.40
N SER A 144 6.05 4.85 -0.05
CA SER A 144 4.99 4.51 0.92
C SER A 144 4.15 3.32 0.47
N PHE A 145 3.97 3.14 -0.84
CA PHE A 145 3.23 2.02 -1.43
C PHE A 145 4.05 0.73 -1.48
N GLU A 146 5.38 0.85 -1.64
CA GLU A 146 6.31 -0.29 -1.77
C GLU A 146 6.95 -0.74 -0.45
N LYS A 147 6.79 0.02 0.63
CA LYS A 147 7.51 -0.16 1.90
C LYS A 147 7.47 -1.58 2.44
N GLU A 148 6.30 -2.20 2.48
CA GLU A 148 6.16 -3.56 3.04
C GLU A 148 6.76 -4.63 2.11
N LYS A 149 6.68 -4.43 0.80
CA LYS A 149 7.34 -5.26 -0.20
C LYS A 149 8.87 -5.20 -0.04
N ILE A 150 9.42 -3.99 0.12
CA ILE A 150 10.86 -3.78 0.33
C ILE A 150 11.32 -4.44 1.62
N LYS A 151 10.58 -4.33 2.71
CA LYS A 151 10.89 -5.04 3.96
C LYS A 151 10.99 -6.55 3.74
N SER A 152 10.03 -7.13 3.04
CA SER A 152 10.03 -8.56 2.72
C SER A 152 11.23 -8.96 1.87
N ILE A 153 11.61 -8.14 0.89
CA ILE A 153 12.80 -8.36 0.05
C ILE A 153 14.08 -8.35 0.91
N LEU A 154 14.23 -7.36 1.77
CA LEU A 154 15.40 -7.23 2.65
C LEU A 154 15.51 -8.38 3.65
N LEU A 155 14.39 -8.81 4.25
CA LEU A 155 14.36 -9.98 5.13
C LEU A 155 14.75 -11.27 4.39
N ASN A 156 14.21 -11.47 3.20
CA ASN A 156 14.57 -12.62 2.37
C ASN A 156 16.05 -12.59 1.99
N LYS A 157 16.61 -11.43 1.67
CA LYS A 157 18.04 -11.26 1.39
C LYS A 157 18.91 -11.64 2.60
N ARG A 158 18.55 -11.16 3.80
CA ARG A 158 19.23 -11.53 5.06
C ARG A 158 19.17 -13.05 5.31
N ALA A 159 17.98 -13.65 5.17
CA ALA A 159 17.80 -15.08 5.35
C ALA A 159 18.63 -15.90 4.36
N ASN A 160 18.68 -15.49 3.08
CA ASN A 160 19.48 -16.16 2.06
C ASN A 160 20.99 -16.02 2.33
N ASN A 161 21.45 -14.88 2.85
CA ASN A 161 22.85 -14.72 3.24
C ASN A 161 23.23 -15.64 4.40
N LEU A 162 22.36 -15.79 5.41
CA LEU A 162 22.57 -16.75 6.51
C LEU A 162 22.64 -18.21 6.01
N ARG A 163 21.80 -18.58 5.05
CA ARG A 163 21.86 -19.91 4.42
C ARG A 163 23.18 -20.15 3.69
N LYS A 164 23.65 -19.15 2.94
CA LYS A 164 24.94 -19.24 2.22
C LYS A 164 26.10 -19.36 3.20
N GLU A 165 26.09 -18.57 4.27
CA GLU A 165 27.09 -18.63 5.33
C GLU A 165 27.13 -20.00 6.02
N LEU A 166 25.96 -20.53 6.38
CA LEU A 166 25.86 -21.87 6.96
C LEU A 166 26.45 -22.92 6.05
N ARG A 167 26.10 -22.95 4.77
CA ARG A 167 26.62 -23.92 3.78
C ARG A 167 28.13 -23.81 3.62
N LYS A 168 28.66 -22.56 3.58
CA LYS A 168 30.11 -22.33 3.51
C LYS A 168 30.81 -22.88 4.74
N ASN A 169 30.32 -22.59 5.95
CA ASN A 169 30.91 -23.07 7.20
C ASN A 169 30.89 -24.59 7.30
N LEU A 170 29.76 -25.22 6.93
CA LEU A 170 29.68 -26.69 6.90
C LEU A 170 30.65 -27.32 5.91
N TYR A 171 30.86 -26.71 4.75
CA TYR A 171 31.82 -27.19 3.75
C TYR A 171 33.26 -27.06 4.27
N GLU A 172 33.61 -25.91 4.84
CA GLU A 172 34.95 -25.66 5.40
C GLU A 172 35.28 -26.63 6.57
N ASP A 173 34.27 -26.85 7.46
CA ASP A 173 34.42 -27.80 8.56
C ASP A 173 34.54 -29.25 8.05
N GLY A 174 33.81 -29.61 6.99
CA GLY A 174 33.90 -30.90 6.34
C GLY A 174 35.30 -31.18 5.76
N ILE A 175 35.91 -30.16 5.15
CA ILE A 175 37.31 -30.27 4.65
C ILE A 175 38.28 -30.40 5.80
N LYS A 176 38.21 -29.56 6.83
CA LYS A 176 39.11 -29.58 8.00
C LYS A 176 39.08 -30.94 8.71
N ASN A 177 37.93 -31.59 8.74
CA ASN A 177 37.76 -32.88 9.40
C ASN A 177 38.01 -34.09 8.45
N ASN A 178 38.58 -33.88 7.26
CA ASN A 178 38.81 -34.89 6.22
C ASN A 178 37.58 -35.70 5.81
N LEU A 179 36.38 -35.10 5.96
CA LEU A 179 35.11 -35.72 5.58
C LEU A 179 34.76 -35.45 4.10
N ILE A 180 35.40 -34.44 3.48
CA ILE A 180 35.21 -34.04 2.09
C ILE A 180 36.59 -33.83 1.46
N GLU A 181 36.88 -34.51 0.33
CA GLU A 181 38.09 -34.25 -0.47
C GLU A 181 37.88 -32.98 -1.32
N LYS A 182 38.93 -32.17 -1.42
CA LYS A 182 38.95 -31.02 -2.30
C LYS A 182 39.19 -31.50 -3.73
N LEU A 183 38.18 -31.45 -4.57
CA LEU A 183 38.28 -31.68 -6.02
C LEU A 183 39.03 -30.55 -6.70
#